data_c7e8ac39727a1e92e24a88ddfdba8276
#
_entry.id   c7e8ac39727a1e92e24a88ddfdba8276
#
_cell.length_a   1.000
_cell.length_b   1.000
_cell.length_c   1.000
_cell.angle_alpha   90.00
_cell.angle_beta   90.00
_cell.angle_gamma   90.00
#
_symmetry.space_group_name_H-M   'P 1'
#
loop_
_entity.id
_entity.type
_entity.pdbx_description
1 polymer ?
#
loop_
_entity_poly.entity_id
_entity_poly.type
_entity_poly.pdbx_seq_one_letter_code
_entity_poly.pdbx_strand_id
1 'polypeptide(L)'
;MSQICGIGYRKALEYLVKDYLCHKFPADEETIKAEALGQSLRRIEDGRIQTLAQRATWIGNDETHYVRKHEDLDVKTMKTFIRAMIHFIDSELTFEKALGIDPA
;
A
#
# COMPACT_ATOMS: atom_id res chain seq x y z
N MET A 1 13.21 -6.60 -18.21
CA MET A 1 13.01 -5.31 -17.53
C MET A 1 11.76 -5.28 -16.67
N SER A 2 10.67 -5.91 -17.11
CA SER A 2 9.43 -5.95 -16.33
C SER A 2 9.65 -6.57 -14.95
N GLN A 3 10.53 -7.54 -14.86
CA GLN A 3 10.86 -8.20 -13.60
C GLN A 3 11.45 -7.21 -12.59
N ILE A 4 12.39 -6.38 -13.05
CA ILE A 4 13.03 -5.38 -12.21
C ILE A 4 12.00 -4.32 -11.79
N CYS A 5 11.16 -3.90 -12.73
CA CYS A 5 10.10 -2.93 -12.43
C CYS A 5 9.11 -3.50 -11.41
N GLY A 6 8.74 -4.78 -11.55
CA GLY A 6 7.83 -5.43 -10.61
C GLY A 6 8.39 -5.48 -9.21
N ILE A 7 9.69 -5.79 -9.09
CA ILE A 7 10.36 -5.84 -7.80
C ILE A 7 10.41 -4.43 -7.19
N GLY A 8 10.70 -3.42 -8.01
CA GLY A 8 10.74 -2.04 -7.55
C GLY A 8 9.39 -1.56 -7.01
N TYR A 9 8.32 -1.87 -7.72
CA TYR A 9 6.98 -1.47 -7.27
C TYR A 9 6.55 -2.23 -6.03
N ARG A 10 6.94 -3.49 -5.91
CA ARG A 10 6.65 -4.26 -4.71
C ARG A 10 7.33 -3.65 -3.48
N LYS A 11 8.58 -3.24 -3.65
CA LYS A 11 9.32 -2.57 -2.58
C LYS A 11 8.68 -1.23 -2.23
N ALA A 12 8.30 -0.49 -3.25
CA ALA A 12 7.64 0.80 -3.06
C ALA A 12 6.32 0.63 -2.32
N LEU A 13 5.56 -0.41 -2.66
CA LEU A 13 4.31 -0.71 -1.99
C LEU A 13 4.54 -1.00 -0.51
N GLU A 14 5.55 -1.81 -0.21
CA GLU A 14 5.88 -2.13 1.18
C GLU A 14 6.23 -0.89 1.98
N TYR A 15 7.09 -0.04 1.43
CA TYR A 15 7.46 1.20 2.10
C TYR A 15 6.26 2.11 2.30
N LEU A 16 5.42 2.24 1.28
CA LEU A 16 4.25 3.10 1.36
C LEU A 16 3.29 2.64 2.45
N VAL A 17 3.00 1.34 2.50
CA VAL A 17 2.11 0.77 3.51
C VAL A 17 2.69 0.99 4.90
N LYS A 18 3.96 0.70 5.09
CA LYS A 18 4.58 0.80 6.41
C LYS A 18 4.72 2.25 6.86
N ASP A 19 5.06 3.16 5.96
CA ASP A 19 5.13 4.57 6.31
C ASP A 19 3.76 5.10 6.74
N TYR A 20 2.73 4.74 6.00
CA TYR A 20 1.36 5.13 6.33
C TYR A 20 0.97 4.61 7.71
N LEU A 21 1.26 3.34 7.98
CA LEU A 21 0.90 2.73 9.26
C LEU A 21 1.72 3.29 10.42
N CYS A 22 2.98 3.62 10.20
CA CYS A 22 3.79 4.24 11.24
C CYS A 22 3.25 5.63 11.59
N HIS A 23 2.69 6.32 10.62
CA HIS A 23 2.03 7.59 10.87
C HIS A 23 0.76 7.39 11.70
N LYS A 24 -0.03 6.36 11.40
CA LYS A 24 -1.26 6.07 12.12
C LYS A 24 -1.02 5.47 13.50
N PHE A 25 0.01 4.67 13.63
CA PHE A 25 0.31 3.94 14.87
C PHE A 25 1.78 4.16 15.25
N PRO A 26 2.14 5.40 15.67
CA PRO A 26 3.54 5.70 15.95
C PRO A 26 4.13 4.88 17.09
N ALA A 27 3.31 4.44 18.03
CA ALA A 27 3.78 3.60 19.13
C ALA A 27 4.24 2.22 18.68
N ASP A 28 3.75 1.76 17.53
CA ASP A 28 4.06 0.43 16.99
C ASP A 28 5.07 0.48 15.84
N GLU A 29 5.74 1.61 15.68
CA GLU A 29 6.60 1.83 14.52
C GLU A 29 7.63 0.71 14.32
N GLU A 30 8.34 0.34 15.38
CA GLU A 30 9.37 -0.69 15.28
C GLU A 30 8.78 -2.04 14.92
N THR A 31 7.66 -2.38 15.50
CA THR A 31 6.97 -3.64 15.21
C THR A 31 6.52 -3.66 13.74
N ILE A 32 5.93 -2.56 13.28
CA ILE A 32 5.46 -2.45 11.91
C ILE A 32 6.60 -2.61 10.92
N LYS A 33 7.73 -1.97 11.19
CA LYS A 33 8.88 -2.05 10.29
C LYS A 33 9.45 -3.46 10.20
N ALA A 34 9.34 -4.23 11.28
CA ALA A 34 9.91 -5.58 11.34
C ALA A 34 8.96 -6.66 10.87
N GLU A 35 7.66 -6.40 10.88
CA GLU A 35 6.68 -7.44 10.55
C GLU A 35 6.57 -7.66 9.04
N ALA A 36 6.00 -8.81 8.66
CA ALA A 36 5.76 -9.12 7.27
C ALA A 36 4.68 -8.19 6.70
N LEU A 37 4.78 -7.92 5.39
CA LEU A 37 3.81 -7.04 4.73
C LEU A 37 2.38 -7.50 4.94
N GLY A 38 2.14 -8.82 4.89
CA GLY A 38 0.80 -9.36 5.09
C GLY A 38 0.19 -8.97 6.43
N GLN A 39 1.03 -8.91 7.47
CA GLN A 39 0.56 -8.48 8.79
C GLN A 39 0.27 -6.99 8.80
N SER A 40 1.11 -6.21 8.13
CA SER A 40 0.89 -4.77 8.03
C SER A 40 -0.43 -4.47 7.31
N LEU A 41 -0.75 -5.22 6.27
CA LEU A 41 -2.00 -5.02 5.54
C LEU A 41 -3.22 -5.17 6.44
N ARG A 42 -3.15 -6.04 7.43
CA ARG A 42 -4.27 -6.25 8.35
C ARG A 42 -4.50 -5.07 9.28
N ARG A 43 -3.50 -4.22 9.46
CA ARG A 43 -3.61 -3.03 10.31
C ARG A 43 -4.37 -1.90 9.64
N ILE A 44 -4.52 -1.95 8.31
CA ILE A 44 -5.16 -0.87 7.56
C ILE A 44 -6.66 -0.89 7.82
N GLU A 45 -7.18 0.20 8.36
CA GLU A 45 -8.59 0.31 8.70
C GLU A 45 -9.47 0.73 7.52
N ASP A 46 -8.93 1.56 6.64
CA ASP A 46 -9.68 2.01 5.47
C ASP A 46 -9.77 0.86 4.45
N GLY A 47 -10.98 0.41 4.18
CA GLY A 47 -11.21 -0.73 3.29
C GLY A 47 -10.73 -0.52 1.87
N ARG A 48 -10.76 0.73 1.38
CA ARG A 48 -10.29 1.02 0.03
C ARG A 48 -8.78 0.90 -0.06
N ILE A 49 -8.09 1.49 0.90
CA ILE A 49 -6.62 1.41 0.94
C ILE A 49 -6.20 -0.04 1.13
N GLN A 50 -6.84 -0.76 2.04
CA GLN A 50 -6.51 -2.16 2.30
C GLN A 50 -6.69 -3.01 1.05
N THR A 51 -7.81 -2.86 0.36
CA THR A 51 -8.10 -3.63 -0.83
C THR A 51 -7.07 -3.36 -1.93
N LEU A 52 -6.77 -2.09 -2.18
CA LEU A 52 -5.80 -1.73 -3.19
C LEU A 52 -4.41 -2.29 -2.87
N ALA A 53 -4.00 -2.16 -1.62
CA ALA A 53 -2.70 -2.67 -1.18
C ALA A 53 -2.65 -4.19 -1.28
N GLN A 54 -3.70 -4.86 -0.88
CA GLN A 54 -3.78 -6.31 -0.94
C GLN A 54 -3.71 -6.83 -2.37
N ARG A 55 -4.50 -6.22 -3.27
CA ARG A 55 -4.50 -6.64 -4.67
C ARG A 55 -3.17 -6.37 -5.34
N ALA A 56 -2.55 -5.22 -5.04
CA ALA A 56 -1.22 -4.91 -5.56
C ALA A 56 -0.19 -5.91 -5.05
N THR A 57 -0.31 -6.33 -3.79
CA THR A 57 0.58 -7.34 -3.22
C THR A 57 0.44 -8.67 -3.94
N TRP A 58 -0.78 -9.08 -4.24
CA TRP A 58 -1.02 -10.34 -4.95
C TRP A 58 -0.34 -10.33 -6.32
N ILE A 59 -0.46 -9.23 -7.04
CA ILE A 59 0.17 -9.11 -8.36
C ILE A 59 1.68 -9.18 -8.22
N GLY A 60 2.25 -8.51 -7.21
CA GLY A 60 3.69 -8.47 -7.02
C GLY A 60 4.28 -9.77 -6.50
N ASN A 61 3.51 -10.55 -5.73
CA ASN A 61 4.01 -11.77 -5.11
C ASN A 61 3.95 -12.98 -6.02
N ASP A 62 2.96 -13.05 -6.88
CA ASP A 62 2.70 -14.30 -7.58
C ASP A 62 2.83 -14.14 -9.07
N GLU A 63 4.06 -14.01 -9.51
CA GLU A 63 4.36 -13.97 -10.93
C GLU A 63 3.99 -15.26 -11.63
N THR A 64 4.05 -16.37 -10.90
CA THR A 64 3.86 -17.68 -11.51
C THR A 64 2.41 -18.10 -11.57
N HIS A 65 1.65 -17.81 -10.52
CA HIS A 65 0.26 -18.29 -10.49
C HIS A 65 -0.73 -17.23 -10.90
N TYR A 66 -0.74 -16.11 -10.20
CA TYR A 66 -1.77 -15.11 -10.40
C TYR A 66 -1.60 -14.36 -11.71
N VAL A 67 -0.39 -13.91 -11.99
CA VAL A 67 -0.12 -13.14 -13.20
C VAL A 67 -0.30 -13.99 -14.44
N ARG A 68 0.13 -15.25 -14.42
CA ARG A 68 -0.06 -16.15 -15.55
C ARG A 68 -1.53 -16.43 -15.83
N LYS A 69 -2.30 -16.54 -14.76
CA LYS A 69 -3.72 -16.79 -14.87
C LYS A 69 -4.48 -15.57 -15.35
N HIS A 70 -3.97 -14.40 -15.01
CA HIS A 70 -4.60 -13.12 -15.34
C HIS A 70 -3.57 -12.25 -16.06
N GLU A 71 -3.36 -12.53 -17.34
CA GLU A 71 -2.31 -11.89 -18.12
C GLU A 71 -2.39 -10.37 -18.16
N ASP A 72 -3.59 -9.82 -17.99
CA ASP A 72 -3.78 -8.38 -17.97
C ASP A 72 -3.40 -7.74 -16.62
N LEU A 73 -3.13 -8.55 -15.60
CA LEU A 73 -2.75 -8.06 -14.29
C LEU A 73 -1.23 -8.04 -14.17
N ASP A 74 -0.63 -7.00 -14.69
CA ASP A 74 0.81 -6.86 -14.77
C ASP A 74 1.29 -5.67 -13.94
N VAL A 75 2.54 -5.28 -14.15
CA VAL A 75 3.16 -4.15 -13.46
C VAL A 75 2.37 -2.86 -13.66
N LYS A 76 1.77 -2.70 -14.83
CA LYS A 76 0.98 -1.51 -15.13
C LYS A 76 -0.26 -1.42 -14.22
N THR A 77 -0.93 -2.55 -14.02
CA THR A 77 -2.09 -2.63 -13.13
C THR A 77 -1.66 -2.37 -11.69
N MET A 78 -0.55 -2.96 -11.27
CA MET A 78 -0.02 -2.74 -9.94
C MET A 78 0.27 -1.27 -9.70
N LYS A 79 0.88 -0.61 -10.69
CA LYS A 79 1.17 0.81 -10.62
C LYS A 79 -0.09 1.65 -10.47
N THR A 80 -1.15 1.27 -11.18
CA THR A 80 -2.44 1.95 -11.09
C THR A 80 -3.02 1.81 -9.68
N PHE A 81 -2.94 0.64 -9.09
CA PHE A 81 -3.45 0.41 -7.74
C PHE A 81 -2.65 1.21 -6.71
N ILE A 82 -1.34 1.26 -6.85
CA ILE A 82 -0.50 2.03 -5.94
C ILE A 82 -0.83 3.52 -6.05
N ARG A 83 -1.06 4.00 -7.25
CA ARG A 83 -1.41 5.39 -7.48
C ARG A 83 -2.74 5.75 -6.80
N ALA A 84 -3.74 4.90 -6.95
CA ALA A 84 -5.03 5.11 -6.31
C ALA A 84 -4.89 5.09 -4.79
N MET A 85 -4.06 4.18 -4.28
CA MET A 85 -3.80 4.06 -2.85
C MET A 85 -3.19 5.35 -2.31
N ILE A 86 -2.22 5.92 -3.04
CA ILE A 86 -1.59 7.18 -2.66
C ILE A 86 -2.63 8.30 -2.58
N HIS A 87 -3.57 8.35 -3.51
CA HIS A 87 -4.63 9.34 -3.49
C HIS A 87 -5.50 9.23 -2.24
N PHE A 88 -5.88 8.03 -1.86
CA PHE A 88 -6.68 7.83 -0.67
C PHE A 88 -5.92 8.18 0.60
N ILE A 89 -4.65 7.80 0.67
CA ILE A 89 -3.80 8.12 1.81
C ILE A 89 -3.64 9.63 1.92
N ASP A 90 -3.35 10.29 0.81
CA ASP A 90 -3.16 11.73 0.75
C ASP A 90 -4.42 12.46 1.20
N SER A 91 -5.58 11.99 0.74
CA SER A 91 -6.87 12.56 1.16
C SER A 91 -7.09 12.41 2.65
N GLU A 92 -6.76 11.24 3.20
CA GLU A 92 -6.92 11.00 4.63
C GLU A 92 -6.03 11.92 5.46
N LEU A 93 -4.76 12.05 5.07
CA LEU A 93 -3.83 12.91 5.78
C LEU A 93 -4.23 14.37 5.68
N THR A 94 -4.75 14.78 4.54
CA THR A 94 -5.24 16.14 4.34
C THR A 94 -6.46 16.40 5.22
N PHE A 95 -7.35 15.42 5.33
CA PHE A 95 -8.52 15.52 6.19
C PHE A 95 -8.11 15.65 7.65
N GLU A 96 -7.13 14.87 8.10
CA GLU A 96 -6.61 14.96 9.46
C GLU A 96 -6.05 16.36 9.73
N LYS A 97 -5.35 16.91 8.75
CA LYS A 97 -4.81 18.25 8.86
C LYS A 97 -5.94 19.29 9.04
N ALA A 98 -7.01 19.12 8.27
CA ALA A 98 -8.17 20.01 8.38
C ALA A 98 -8.81 19.94 9.75
N LEU A 99 -8.90 18.74 10.33
CA LEU A 99 -9.46 18.56 11.66
C LEU A 99 -8.64 19.29 12.73
N GLY A 100 -7.35 19.47 12.48
CA GLY A 100 -6.46 20.15 13.40
C GLY A 100 -6.58 21.67 13.40
N ILE A 101 -7.34 22.23 12.46
CA ILE A 101 -7.51 23.68 12.40
C ILE A 101 -8.72 24.08 13.24
N ASP A 102 -8.45 24.92 14.23
CA ASP A 102 -9.43 25.40 15.16
C ASP A 102 -10.12 26.65 14.60
N PRO A 103 -11.44 26.77 14.71
CA PRO A 103 -12.15 27.95 14.22
C PRO A 103 -11.81 29.22 14.98
N ALA A 104 -11.30 29.08 16.19
CA ALA A 104 -10.88 30.26 16.96
C ALA A 104 -9.53 30.72 16.46
#